data_a8df26ee96cecdb20bfd492cf374aea7
#
_entry.id   a8df26ee96cecdb20bfd492cf374aea7
#
_cell.length_a   1.000
_cell.length_b   1.000
_cell.length_c   1.000
_cell.angle_alpha   90.00
_cell.angle_beta   90.00
_cell.angle_gamma   90.00
#
_symmetry.space_group_name_H-M   'P 1'
#
loop_
_entity.id
_entity.type
_entity.pdbx_description
1 polymer ?
#
loop_
_entity_poly.entity_id
_entity_poly.type
_entity_poly.pdbx_seq_one_letter_code
_entity_poly.pdbx_strand_id
1 'polypeptide(L)'
;MPDDLQPDVLRLELTELGDAFRAYQRRPEPDLAVLAELHDRKARAFAAWAAVTDDVSLREEADRAAAAARTTREMNANRLGVPVDGSGPVVERLLTRGQAVHARNVLEHVRAHAPLPEAGARLAVLMLTLRAARAGTGNVTGQDLGGWLQGDAERVLQQLVDVGWLRLPEDVSADDALTSRPEEPTQVTVPSLLPAEPRPFFFGKVTRARLSGWAQKVVGDRKLRKKKAGAATRLLAVYTAAHSHPDGRLGGAGEDGDGLSLDTVASFCALGPEDVAEHAGLLVTADWLAEADTAGGRLRGRLAERVLPLSGLL
;
A
#
# COMPACT_ATOMS: atom_id res chain seq x y z
N MET A 1 22.82 11.73 -37.11
CA MET A 1 22.33 11.60 -35.71
C MET A 1 22.27 13.00 -35.17
N PRO A 2 21.15 13.43 -34.53
CA PRO A 2 21.07 14.74 -33.90
C PRO A 2 22.19 14.92 -32.86
N ASP A 3 22.71 16.15 -32.71
CA ASP A 3 23.84 16.43 -31.82
C ASP A 3 23.56 16.13 -30.36
N ASP A 4 22.31 16.23 -29.93
CA ASP A 4 21.82 15.92 -28.58
C ASP A 4 21.72 14.41 -28.27
N LEU A 5 21.86 13.55 -29.28
CA LEU A 5 21.84 12.08 -29.14
C LEU A 5 23.24 11.44 -29.23
N GLN A 6 24.30 12.25 -29.22
CA GLN A 6 25.66 11.70 -29.19
C GLN A 6 25.95 11.03 -27.83
N PRO A 7 26.63 9.86 -27.79
CA PRO A 7 26.88 9.12 -26.54
C PRO A 7 27.57 9.96 -25.44
N ASP A 8 28.45 10.87 -25.82
CA ASP A 8 29.16 11.72 -24.86
C ASP A 8 28.26 12.80 -24.24
N VAL A 9 27.30 13.34 -24.99
CA VAL A 9 26.29 14.27 -24.50
C VAL A 9 25.37 13.57 -23.50
N LEU A 10 24.93 12.36 -23.83
CA LEU A 10 24.09 11.56 -22.91
C LEU A 10 24.83 11.16 -21.62
N ARG A 11 26.11 10.84 -21.70
CA ARG A 11 26.95 10.57 -20.52
C ARG A 11 27.10 11.80 -19.62
N LEU A 12 27.31 12.97 -20.23
CA LEU A 12 27.39 14.24 -19.49
C LEU A 12 26.06 14.54 -18.80
N GLU A 13 24.93 14.43 -19.50
CA GLU A 13 23.59 14.63 -18.91
C GLU A 13 23.34 13.71 -17.72
N LEU A 14 23.71 12.43 -17.80
CA LEU A 14 23.54 11.49 -16.69
C LEU A 14 24.46 11.79 -15.51
N THR A 15 25.66 12.33 -15.75
CA THR A 15 26.58 12.76 -14.72
C THR A 15 26.04 13.98 -13.97
N GLU A 16 25.60 15.00 -14.73
CA GLU A 16 24.95 16.20 -14.18
C GLU A 16 23.69 15.86 -13.40
N LEU A 17 22.89 14.93 -13.91
CA LEU A 17 21.70 14.45 -13.24
C LEU A 17 22.04 13.75 -11.92
N GLY A 18 23.10 12.95 -11.88
CA GLY A 18 23.62 12.33 -10.65
C GLY A 18 24.01 13.38 -9.61
N ASP A 19 24.68 14.46 -10.03
CA ASP A 19 25.04 15.59 -9.17
C ASP A 19 23.79 16.33 -8.66
N ALA A 20 22.81 16.55 -9.53
CA ALA A 20 21.55 17.19 -9.17
C ALA A 20 20.75 16.36 -8.14
N PHE A 21 20.71 15.03 -8.25
CA PHE A 21 20.10 14.16 -7.24
C PHE A 21 20.86 14.23 -5.91
N ARG A 22 22.20 14.25 -5.94
CA ARG A 22 23.02 14.41 -4.73
C ARG A 22 22.79 15.77 -4.05
N ALA A 23 22.69 16.83 -4.84
CA ALA A 23 22.37 18.17 -4.34
C ALA A 23 20.97 18.22 -3.72
N TYR A 24 19.98 17.57 -4.38
CA TYR A 24 18.64 17.44 -3.84
C TYR A 24 18.60 16.72 -2.49
N GLN A 25 19.33 15.63 -2.33
CA GLN A 25 19.39 14.84 -1.08
C GLN A 25 19.96 15.62 0.11
N ARG A 26 20.76 16.67 -0.14
CA ARG A 26 21.33 17.53 0.89
C ARG A 26 20.39 18.66 1.34
N ARG A 27 19.25 18.83 0.68
CA ARG A 27 18.27 19.86 1.08
C ARG A 27 17.69 19.54 2.45
N PRO A 28 17.53 20.53 3.32
CA PRO A 28 16.92 20.32 4.64
C PRO A 28 15.43 19.95 4.53
N GLU A 29 14.75 20.44 3.51
CA GLU A 29 13.34 20.13 3.25
C GLU A 29 13.16 19.51 1.85
N PRO A 30 12.36 18.43 1.74
CA PRO A 30 12.04 17.81 0.48
C PRO A 30 11.15 18.71 -0.40
N ASP A 31 11.62 19.02 -1.59
CA ASP A 31 10.86 19.73 -2.62
C ASP A 31 10.40 18.73 -3.68
N LEU A 32 9.12 18.33 -3.60
CA LEU A 32 8.58 17.30 -4.47
C LEU A 32 8.45 17.76 -5.94
N ALA A 33 8.32 19.08 -6.20
CA ALA A 33 8.28 19.57 -7.56
C ALA A 33 9.65 19.40 -8.24
N VAL A 34 10.72 19.80 -7.55
CA VAL A 34 12.09 19.61 -8.04
C VAL A 34 12.42 18.12 -8.21
N LEU A 35 12.00 17.26 -7.27
CA LEU A 35 12.23 15.83 -7.38
C LEU A 35 11.52 15.22 -8.59
N ALA A 36 10.31 15.64 -8.88
CA ALA A 36 9.56 15.18 -10.04
C ALA A 36 10.27 15.57 -11.35
N GLU A 37 10.79 16.81 -11.44
CA GLU A 37 11.56 17.27 -12.60
C GLU A 37 12.85 16.47 -12.79
N LEU A 38 13.58 16.15 -11.72
CA LEU A 38 14.77 15.30 -11.78
C LEU A 38 14.45 13.90 -12.30
N HIS A 39 13.34 13.31 -11.87
CA HIS A 39 12.90 12.02 -12.39
C HIS A 39 12.48 12.09 -13.89
N ASP A 40 11.86 13.20 -14.34
CA ASP A 40 11.55 13.39 -15.75
C ASP A 40 12.80 13.54 -16.60
N ARG A 41 13.77 14.32 -16.14
CA ARG A 41 15.07 14.43 -16.83
C ARG A 41 15.73 13.06 -16.95
N LYS A 42 15.72 12.27 -15.85
CA LYS A 42 16.23 10.90 -15.85
C LYS A 42 15.51 10.04 -16.90
N ALA A 43 14.18 10.08 -16.95
CA ALA A 43 13.39 9.31 -17.90
C ALA A 43 13.74 9.66 -19.35
N ARG A 44 13.85 10.97 -19.67
CA ARG A 44 14.22 11.45 -21.03
C ARG A 44 15.62 11.01 -21.41
N ALA A 45 16.60 11.13 -20.52
CA ALA A 45 17.98 10.74 -20.78
C ALA A 45 18.12 9.23 -21.05
N PHE A 46 17.49 8.38 -20.24
CA PHE A 46 17.50 6.93 -20.48
C PHE A 46 16.72 6.53 -21.74
N ALA A 47 15.59 7.15 -22.03
CA ALA A 47 14.82 6.90 -23.25
C ALA A 47 15.63 7.27 -24.51
N ALA A 48 16.30 8.44 -24.48
CA ALA A 48 17.18 8.86 -25.57
C ALA A 48 18.35 7.87 -25.76
N TRP A 49 18.96 7.43 -24.68
CA TRP A 49 20.07 6.46 -24.76
C TRP A 49 19.58 5.10 -25.27
N ALA A 50 18.46 4.60 -24.78
CA ALA A 50 17.83 3.38 -25.25
C ALA A 50 17.52 3.40 -26.76
N ALA A 51 17.08 4.57 -27.28
CA ALA A 51 16.81 4.75 -28.70
C ALA A 51 18.08 4.66 -29.58
N VAL A 52 19.24 5.04 -29.03
CA VAL A 52 20.54 4.98 -29.78
C VAL A 52 21.14 3.59 -29.70
N THR A 53 21.01 2.89 -28.58
CA THR A 53 21.68 1.59 -28.31
C THR A 53 20.81 0.37 -28.56
N ASP A 54 19.49 0.58 -28.73
CA ASP A 54 18.45 -0.45 -28.77
C ASP A 54 18.45 -1.37 -27.53
N ASP A 55 18.83 -0.82 -26.37
CA ASP A 55 18.96 -1.56 -25.13
C ASP A 55 17.63 -1.55 -24.34
N VAL A 56 17.09 -2.76 -24.14
CA VAL A 56 15.81 -2.97 -23.41
C VAL A 56 15.94 -2.57 -21.95
N SER A 57 17.10 -2.78 -21.32
CA SER A 57 17.30 -2.45 -19.91
C SER A 57 17.25 -0.94 -19.67
N LEU A 58 17.72 -0.14 -20.62
CA LEU A 58 17.62 1.33 -20.56
C LEU A 58 16.18 1.81 -20.78
N ARG A 59 15.37 1.12 -21.60
CA ARG A 59 13.92 1.40 -21.73
C ARG A 59 13.21 1.17 -20.42
N GLU A 60 13.49 0.05 -19.74
CA GLU A 60 12.91 -0.23 -18.42
C GLU A 60 13.32 0.81 -17.37
N GLU A 61 14.58 1.30 -17.39
CA GLU A 61 15.02 2.39 -16.51
C GLU A 61 14.27 3.69 -16.82
N ALA A 62 14.06 4.02 -18.11
CA ALA A 62 13.28 5.18 -18.51
C ALA A 62 11.84 5.08 -17.99
N ASP A 63 11.19 3.93 -18.14
CA ASP A 63 9.83 3.69 -17.68
C ASP A 63 9.72 3.79 -16.16
N ARG A 64 10.69 3.22 -15.43
CA ARG A 64 10.78 3.35 -13.96
C ARG A 64 10.94 4.80 -13.52
N ALA A 65 11.78 5.57 -14.20
CA ALA A 65 11.98 6.98 -13.91
C ALA A 65 10.72 7.82 -14.23
N ALA A 66 10.06 7.54 -15.36
CA ALA A 66 8.80 8.21 -15.72
C ALA A 66 7.67 7.90 -14.71
N ALA A 67 7.58 6.65 -14.24
CA ALA A 67 6.64 6.27 -13.20
C ALA A 67 6.94 7.00 -11.87
N ALA A 68 8.23 7.12 -11.50
CA ALA A 68 8.64 7.87 -10.33
C ALA A 68 8.29 9.36 -10.43
N ALA A 69 8.47 9.98 -11.61
CA ALA A 69 8.08 11.37 -11.86
C ALA A 69 6.57 11.57 -11.68
N ARG A 70 5.74 10.71 -12.29
CA ARG A 70 4.27 10.77 -12.12
C ARG A 70 3.87 10.64 -10.66
N THR A 71 4.38 9.63 -9.96
CA THR A 71 4.11 9.41 -8.54
C THR A 71 4.52 10.62 -7.68
N THR A 72 5.67 11.22 -7.96
CA THR A 72 6.17 12.38 -7.20
C THR A 72 5.31 13.62 -7.45
N ARG A 73 4.85 13.86 -8.69
CA ARG A 73 3.90 14.96 -8.99
C ARG A 73 2.58 14.77 -8.25
N GLU A 74 2.06 13.55 -8.26
CA GLU A 74 0.82 13.23 -7.55
C GLU A 74 0.97 13.40 -6.04
N MET A 75 2.13 13.00 -5.47
CA MET A 75 2.44 13.28 -4.06
C MET A 75 2.49 14.79 -3.76
N ASN A 76 3.04 15.58 -4.67
CA ASN A 76 3.07 17.04 -4.52
C ASN A 76 1.66 17.63 -4.58
N ALA A 77 0.85 17.22 -5.56
CA ALA A 77 -0.55 17.63 -5.69
C ALA A 77 -1.36 17.24 -4.45
N ASN A 78 -1.20 16.01 -3.96
CA ASN A 78 -1.84 15.55 -2.74
C ASN A 78 -1.45 16.39 -1.52
N ARG A 79 -0.15 16.77 -1.40
CA ARG A 79 0.33 17.62 -0.30
C ARG A 79 -0.24 19.04 -0.37
N LEU A 80 -0.44 19.56 -1.57
CA LEU A 80 -1.04 20.88 -1.83
C LEU A 80 -2.57 20.85 -1.77
N GLY A 81 -3.19 19.66 -1.60
CA GLY A 81 -4.64 19.52 -1.62
C GLY A 81 -5.28 19.77 -2.97
N VAL A 82 -4.53 19.63 -4.06
CA VAL A 82 -5.04 19.81 -5.43
C VAL A 82 -5.75 18.53 -5.87
N PRO A 83 -7.01 18.60 -6.40
CA PRO A 83 -7.69 17.43 -6.94
C PRO A 83 -6.92 16.81 -8.09
N VAL A 84 -6.74 15.50 -8.09
CA VAL A 84 -5.97 14.79 -9.14
C VAL A 84 -6.65 14.87 -10.51
N ASP A 85 -8.00 14.97 -10.54
CA ASP A 85 -8.82 15.01 -11.77
C ASP A 85 -9.81 16.18 -11.82
N GLY A 86 -9.65 17.18 -10.97
CA GLY A 86 -10.59 18.30 -10.89
C GLY A 86 -11.99 17.92 -10.39
N SER A 87 -12.22 16.66 -10.00
CA SER A 87 -13.48 16.17 -9.47
C SER A 87 -13.32 15.72 -8.01
N GLY A 88 -14.26 16.10 -7.17
CA GLY A 88 -14.32 15.71 -5.76
C GLY A 88 -13.70 16.73 -4.79
N PRO A 89 -13.84 16.46 -3.48
CA PRO A 89 -13.34 17.36 -2.45
C PRO A 89 -11.82 17.46 -2.48
N VAL A 90 -11.32 18.65 -2.20
CA VAL A 90 -9.87 18.93 -2.05
C VAL A 90 -9.41 18.34 -0.73
N VAL A 91 -8.74 17.21 -0.77
CA VAL A 91 -8.18 16.54 0.42
C VAL A 91 -6.75 16.10 0.17
N GLU A 92 -5.89 16.22 1.18
CA GLU A 92 -4.56 15.64 1.14
C GLU A 92 -4.67 14.12 1.23
N ARG A 93 -4.18 13.41 0.22
CA ARG A 93 -4.28 11.94 0.15
C ARG A 93 -2.98 11.26 0.55
N LEU A 94 -3.09 10.14 1.25
CA LEU A 94 -1.93 9.38 1.68
C LEU A 94 -1.27 8.57 0.57
N LEU A 95 -2.05 8.08 -0.38
CA LEU A 95 -1.58 7.29 -1.51
C LEU A 95 -1.75 8.08 -2.81
N THR A 96 -0.84 7.86 -3.73
CA THR A 96 -1.01 8.20 -5.15
C THR A 96 -1.78 7.08 -5.86
N ARG A 97 -2.27 7.32 -7.07
CA ARG A 97 -2.93 6.26 -7.87
C ARG A 97 -2.06 5.03 -8.07
N GLY A 98 -0.79 5.22 -8.41
CA GLY A 98 0.15 4.11 -8.57
C GLY A 98 0.36 3.33 -7.27
N GLN A 99 0.45 4.02 -6.13
CA GLN A 99 0.54 3.38 -4.81
C GLN A 99 -0.76 2.64 -4.46
N ALA A 100 -1.92 3.18 -4.79
CA ALA A 100 -3.20 2.52 -4.57
C ALA A 100 -3.35 1.24 -5.40
N VAL A 101 -2.86 1.21 -6.64
CA VAL A 101 -2.77 -0.03 -7.43
C VAL A 101 -1.91 -1.07 -6.70
N HIS A 102 -0.75 -0.68 -6.19
CA HIS A 102 0.09 -1.59 -5.40
C HIS A 102 -0.61 -2.07 -4.11
N ALA A 103 -1.37 -1.20 -3.43
CA ALA A 103 -2.17 -1.61 -2.28
C ALA A 103 -3.15 -2.72 -2.67
N ARG A 104 -3.95 -2.54 -3.73
CA ARG A 104 -4.89 -3.57 -4.21
C ARG A 104 -4.20 -4.87 -4.59
N ASN A 105 -3.04 -4.82 -5.25
CA ASN A 105 -2.26 -6.02 -5.58
C ASN A 105 -1.80 -6.77 -4.33
N VAL A 106 -1.44 -6.06 -3.25
CA VAL A 106 -1.11 -6.70 -1.97
C VAL A 106 -2.35 -7.32 -1.34
N LEU A 107 -3.52 -6.65 -1.37
CA LEU A 107 -4.77 -7.22 -0.84
C LEU A 107 -5.15 -8.49 -1.61
N GLU A 108 -5.04 -8.49 -2.93
CA GLU A 108 -5.33 -9.65 -3.76
C GLU A 108 -4.37 -10.81 -3.48
N HIS A 109 -3.07 -10.52 -3.33
CA HIS A 109 -2.09 -11.52 -2.92
C HIS A 109 -2.44 -12.15 -1.56
N VAL A 110 -2.79 -11.33 -0.58
CA VAL A 110 -3.20 -11.81 0.75
C VAL A 110 -4.48 -12.64 0.67
N ARG A 111 -5.47 -12.22 -0.13
CA ARG A 111 -6.71 -12.99 -0.35
C ARG A 111 -6.42 -14.40 -0.88
N ALA A 112 -5.47 -14.50 -1.83
CA ALA A 112 -5.13 -15.76 -2.50
C ALA A 112 -4.18 -16.66 -1.68
N HIS A 113 -3.33 -16.09 -0.82
CA HIS A 113 -2.21 -16.83 -0.20
C HIS A 113 -2.20 -16.77 1.33
N ALA A 114 -3.23 -16.23 2.01
CA ALA A 114 -3.30 -16.30 3.46
C ALA A 114 -3.42 -17.78 3.90
N PRO A 115 -2.52 -18.25 4.79
CA PRO A 115 -2.42 -19.67 5.12
C PRO A 115 -3.51 -20.16 6.05
N LEU A 116 -4.20 -19.23 6.73
CA LEU A 116 -5.21 -19.51 7.75
C LEU A 116 -6.52 -18.79 7.40
N PRO A 117 -7.68 -19.40 7.69
CA PRO A 117 -8.99 -18.87 7.30
C PRO A 117 -9.48 -17.73 8.21
N GLU A 118 -8.95 -17.59 9.43
CA GLU A 118 -9.44 -16.64 10.43
C GLU A 118 -9.10 -15.20 10.10
N ALA A 119 -10.04 -14.28 10.37
CA ALA A 119 -9.87 -12.85 10.10
C ALA A 119 -8.65 -12.24 10.86
N GLY A 120 -8.39 -12.70 12.08
CA GLY A 120 -7.22 -12.24 12.85
C GLY A 120 -5.91 -12.61 12.18
N ALA A 121 -5.79 -13.88 11.75
CA ALA A 121 -4.61 -14.35 11.03
C ALA A 121 -4.44 -13.61 9.70
N ARG A 122 -5.52 -13.39 8.94
CA ARG A 122 -5.48 -12.65 7.68
C ARG A 122 -5.08 -11.19 7.86
N LEU A 123 -5.53 -10.54 8.93
CA LEU A 123 -5.12 -9.18 9.26
C LEU A 123 -3.61 -9.13 9.59
N ALA A 124 -3.10 -10.09 10.36
CA ALA A 124 -1.67 -10.23 10.62
C ALA A 124 -0.88 -10.45 9.32
N VAL A 125 -1.33 -11.39 8.47
CA VAL A 125 -0.73 -11.66 7.16
C VAL A 125 -0.66 -10.39 6.31
N LEU A 126 -1.73 -9.61 6.25
CA LEU A 126 -1.74 -8.33 5.50
C LEU A 126 -0.67 -7.36 6.03
N MET A 127 -0.66 -7.13 7.34
CA MET A 127 0.23 -6.15 7.95
C MET A 127 1.70 -6.57 7.85
N LEU A 128 1.98 -7.87 8.05
CA LEU A 128 3.32 -8.44 7.93
C LEU A 128 3.80 -8.46 6.46
N THR A 129 2.91 -8.82 5.51
CA THR A 129 3.20 -8.73 4.08
C THR A 129 3.63 -7.31 3.70
N LEU A 130 2.91 -6.27 4.12
CA LEU A 130 3.26 -4.88 3.85
C LEU A 130 4.61 -4.47 4.46
N ARG A 131 4.99 -5.04 5.60
CA ARG A 131 6.31 -4.81 6.22
C ARG A 131 7.42 -5.52 5.44
N ALA A 132 7.18 -6.77 5.01
CA ALA A 132 8.15 -7.64 4.37
C ALA A 132 8.21 -7.53 2.83
N ALA A 133 7.25 -6.87 2.19
CA ALA A 133 6.99 -6.88 0.74
C ALA A 133 8.20 -6.60 -0.18
N ARG A 134 9.27 -5.98 0.34
CA ARG A 134 10.46 -5.63 -0.45
C ARG A 134 11.57 -6.68 -0.38
N ALA A 135 11.78 -7.25 0.79
CA ALA A 135 12.96 -8.09 1.06
C ALA A 135 12.61 -9.43 1.71
N GLY A 136 11.32 -9.71 1.90
CA GLY A 136 10.89 -10.88 2.66
C GLY A 136 11.09 -10.74 4.18
N THR A 137 11.69 -9.63 4.62
CA THR A 137 11.93 -9.34 6.04
C THR A 137 11.32 -8.00 6.43
N GLY A 138 10.87 -7.88 7.67
CA GLY A 138 10.31 -6.65 8.22
C GLY A 138 10.50 -6.60 9.73
N ASN A 139 10.36 -5.40 10.31
CA ASN A 139 10.40 -5.21 11.75
C ASN A 139 8.99 -4.98 12.29
N VAL A 140 8.70 -5.59 13.43
CA VAL A 140 7.46 -5.42 14.18
C VAL A 140 7.76 -5.16 15.65
N THR A 141 6.85 -4.47 16.33
CA THR A 141 6.90 -4.26 17.76
C THR A 141 5.69 -4.88 18.44
N GLY A 142 5.78 -5.13 19.73
CA GLY A 142 4.62 -5.60 20.51
C GLY A 142 3.45 -4.63 20.41
N GLN A 143 3.72 -3.32 20.33
CA GLN A 143 2.69 -2.31 20.12
C GLN A 143 1.98 -2.46 18.76
N ASP A 144 2.72 -2.78 17.69
CA ASP A 144 2.14 -3.06 16.38
C ASP A 144 1.19 -4.28 16.47
N LEU A 145 1.71 -5.41 16.97
CA LEU A 145 0.99 -6.68 17.06
C LEU A 145 -0.26 -6.57 17.93
N GLY A 146 -0.13 -6.03 19.13
CA GLY A 146 -1.25 -5.79 20.03
C GLY A 146 -2.27 -4.78 19.46
N GLY A 147 -1.80 -3.78 18.70
CA GLY A 147 -2.65 -2.81 18.04
C GLY A 147 -3.48 -3.42 16.90
N TRP A 148 -2.96 -4.43 16.17
CA TRP A 148 -3.67 -5.10 15.09
C TRP A 148 -4.62 -6.19 15.61
N LEU A 149 -4.15 -7.03 16.54
CA LEU A 149 -4.76 -8.31 16.92
C LEU A 149 -5.41 -8.28 18.30
N GLN A 150 -5.21 -7.22 19.08
CA GLN A 150 -5.72 -7.10 20.43
C GLN A 150 -5.27 -8.29 21.31
N GLY A 151 -6.19 -8.96 22.00
CA GLY A 151 -5.87 -10.08 22.88
C GLY A 151 -5.45 -11.40 22.21
N ASP A 152 -5.57 -11.48 20.87
CA ASP A 152 -5.26 -12.71 20.10
C ASP A 152 -3.86 -12.74 19.51
N ALA A 153 -3.02 -11.76 19.80
CA ALA A 153 -1.76 -11.55 19.08
C ALA A 153 -0.78 -12.73 19.21
N GLU A 154 -0.59 -13.26 20.41
CA GLU A 154 0.29 -14.40 20.65
C GLU A 154 -0.17 -15.65 19.89
N ARG A 155 -1.43 -16.01 20.04
CA ARG A 155 -2.02 -17.18 19.38
C ARG A 155 -1.90 -17.09 17.86
N VAL A 156 -2.24 -15.94 17.28
CA VAL A 156 -2.17 -15.75 15.82
C VAL A 156 -0.72 -15.81 15.34
N LEU A 157 0.20 -15.17 16.07
CA LEU A 157 1.62 -15.18 15.69
C LEU A 157 2.19 -16.60 15.71
N GLN A 158 1.90 -17.35 16.79
CA GLN A 158 2.33 -18.76 16.92
C GLN A 158 1.75 -19.63 15.81
N GLN A 159 0.47 -19.50 15.49
CA GLN A 159 -0.16 -20.23 14.38
C GLN A 159 0.52 -19.95 13.03
N LEU A 160 0.90 -18.70 12.75
CA LEU A 160 1.61 -18.35 11.52
C LEU A 160 3.04 -18.93 11.47
N VAL A 161 3.68 -19.07 12.62
CA VAL A 161 4.98 -19.74 12.75
C VAL A 161 4.82 -21.24 12.54
N ASP A 162 3.83 -21.87 13.19
CA ASP A 162 3.60 -23.32 13.13
C ASP A 162 3.29 -23.81 11.70
N VAL A 163 2.57 -23.01 10.91
CA VAL A 163 2.32 -23.32 9.49
C VAL A 163 3.47 -22.92 8.56
N GLY A 164 4.57 -22.39 9.11
CA GLY A 164 5.77 -22.02 8.35
C GLY A 164 5.62 -20.77 7.47
N TRP A 165 4.51 -20.02 7.62
CA TRP A 165 4.30 -18.78 6.86
C TRP A 165 5.15 -17.62 7.39
N LEU A 166 5.43 -17.61 8.70
CA LEU A 166 6.26 -16.63 9.40
C LEU A 166 7.45 -17.32 10.04
N ARG A 167 8.60 -16.67 10.06
CA ARG A 167 9.76 -17.08 10.85
C ARG A 167 10.17 -15.95 11.77
N LEU A 168 10.37 -16.28 13.04
CA LEU A 168 11.03 -15.45 14.04
C LEU A 168 12.52 -15.80 14.11
N PRO A 169 13.40 -14.97 14.70
CA PRO A 169 14.75 -15.37 15.06
C PRO A 169 14.76 -16.60 15.95
N GLU A 170 15.82 -17.41 15.90
CA GLU A 170 15.91 -18.71 16.60
C GLU A 170 15.72 -18.63 18.12
N ASP A 171 16.08 -17.48 18.70
CA ASP A 171 16.02 -17.20 20.15
C ASP A 171 14.80 -16.37 20.57
N VAL A 172 13.84 -16.12 19.67
CA VAL A 172 12.67 -15.26 19.90
C VAL A 172 11.38 -16.05 19.78
N SER A 173 10.62 -16.16 20.87
CA SER A 173 9.27 -16.71 20.87
C SER A 173 8.21 -15.70 20.39
N ALA A 174 6.98 -16.17 20.19
CA ALA A 174 5.85 -15.29 19.89
C ALA A 174 5.59 -14.29 21.03
N ASP A 175 5.75 -14.70 22.27
CA ASP A 175 5.60 -13.85 23.47
C ASP A 175 6.70 -12.79 23.53
N ASP A 176 7.96 -13.15 23.26
CA ASP A 176 9.07 -12.18 23.19
C ASP A 176 8.82 -11.11 22.13
N ALA A 177 8.28 -11.49 20.96
CA ALA A 177 7.93 -10.54 19.92
C ALA A 177 6.85 -9.54 20.36
N LEU A 178 5.94 -9.94 21.26
CA LEU A 178 4.89 -9.06 21.82
C LEU A 178 5.43 -8.10 22.88
N THR A 179 6.58 -8.37 23.44
CA THR A 179 7.23 -7.48 24.42
C THR A 179 8.25 -6.55 23.77
N SER A 180 8.55 -6.74 22.47
CA SER A 180 9.52 -5.94 21.72
C SER A 180 9.11 -4.46 21.62
N ARG A 181 10.12 -3.57 21.68
CA ARG A 181 9.96 -2.12 21.73
C ARG A 181 10.38 -1.47 20.41
N PRO A 182 9.98 -0.20 20.15
CA PRO A 182 10.41 0.53 18.95
C PRO A 182 11.93 0.67 18.83
N GLU A 183 12.64 0.73 19.94
CA GLU A 183 14.11 0.84 19.98
C GLU A 183 14.79 -0.49 19.63
N GLU A 184 14.11 -1.61 19.91
CA GLU A 184 14.58 -2.97 19.66
C GLU A 184 13.44 -3.83 19.10
N PRO A 185 13.05 -3.57 17.82
CA PRO A 185 11.95 -4.28 17.19
C PRO A 185 12.36 -5.70 16.79
N THR A 186 11.43 -6.64 16.87
CA THR A 186 11.64 -7.99 16.39
C THR A 186 11.68 -8.01 14.86
N GLN A 187 12.77 -8.55 14.30
CA GLN A 187 12.84 -8.83 12.87
C GLN A 187 12.07 -10.11 12.57
N VAL A 188 11.15 -10.03 11.62
CA VAL A 188 10.37 -11.18 11.14
C VAL A 188 10.70 -11.48 9.69
N THR A 189 10.60 -12.75 9.29
CA THR A 189 10.79 -13.20 7.92
C THR A 189 9.53 -13.86 7.39
N VAL A 190 9.08 -13.45 6.20
CA VAL A 190 8.01 -14.12 5.44
C VAL A 190 8.68 -14.89 4.30
N PRO A 191 8.85 -16.22 4.40
CA PRO A 191 9.63 -17.02 3.45
C PRO A 191 9.18 -16.88 1.99
N SER A 192 7.87 -16.81 1.76
CA SER A 192 7.28 -16.65 0.42
C SER A 192 7.57 -15.30 -0.25
N LEU A 193 8.07 -14.31 0.50
CA LEU A 193 8.43 -12.98 0.01
C LEU A 193 9.95 -12.75 -0.08
N LEU A 194 10.76 -13.75 0.27
CA LEU A 194 12.20 -13.66 0.10
C LEU A 194 12.53 -13.45 -1.39
N PRO A 195 13.65 -12.78 -1.71
CA PRO A 195 14.03 -12.52 -3.10
C PRO A 195 14.20 -13.83 -3.88
N ALA A 196 13.16 -14.22 -4.60
CA ALA A 196 13.10 -15.30 -5.54
C ALA A 196 12.45 -14.76 -6.82
N GLU A 197 12.70 -15.39 -7.94
CA GLU A 197 12.04 -15.04 -9.20
C GLU A 197 10.91 -16.04 -9.47
N PRO A 198 9.71 -15.54 -9.88
CA PRO A 198 9.27 -14.15 -9.95
C PRO A 198 8.85 -13.57 -8.58
N ARG A 199 9.14 -12.29 -8.34
CA ARG A 199 8.70 -11.60 -7.12
C ARG A 199 7.23 -11.23 -7.19
N PRO A 200 6.45 -11.37 -6.10
CA PRO A 200 5.03 -11.00 -6.11
C PRO A 200 4.82 -9.48 -6.19
N PHE A 201 5.82 -8.67 -5.78
CA PHE A 201 5.70 -7.21 -5.73
C PHE A 201 6.94 -6.52 -6.29
N PHE A 202 6.70 -5.47 -7.11
CA PHE A 202 7.73 -4.63 -7.74
C PHE A 202 7.55 -3.18 -7.35
N PHE A 203 7.88 -2.81 -6.11
CA PHE A 203 7.86 -1.42 -5.68
C PHE A 203 9.03 -1.08 -4.74
N GLY A 204 9.43 0.20 -4.76
CA GLY A 204 10.59 0.70 -4.01
C GLY A 204 10.32 0.92 -2.53
N LYS A 205 11.39 1.30 -1.79
CA LYS A 205 11.35 1.57 -0.35
C LYS A 205 10.29 2.62 0.04
N VAL A 206 10.17 3.69 -0.74
CA VAL A 206 9.21 4.77 -0.46
C VAL A 206 7.78 4.29 -0.58
N THR A 207 7.45 3.58 -1.66
CA THR A 207 6.11 3.00 -1.87
C THR A 207 5.77 2.02 -0.76
N ARG A 208 6.69 1.08 -0.40
CA ARG A 208 6.48 0.17 0.72
C ARG A 208 6.17 0.93 2.03
N ALA A 209 6.94 1.97 2.36
CA ALA A 209 6.72 2.75 3.57
C ALA A 209 5.36 3.46 3.56
N ARG A 210 4.93 4.01 2.41
CA ARG A 210 3.63 4.64 2.24
C ARG A 210 2.48 3.65 2.40
N LEU A 211 2.56 2.48 1.76
CA LEU A 211 1.55 1.42 1.87
C LEU A 211 1.41 0.92 3.31
N SER A 212 2.54 0.64 3.97
CA SER A 212 2.55 0.21 5.37
C SER A 212 1.96 1.29 6.29
N GLY A 213 2.34 2.56 6.10
CA GLY A 213 1.78 3.68 6.88
C GLY A 213 0.30 3.91 6.63
N TRP A 214 -0.17 3.77 5.39
CA TRP A 214 -1.58 3.84 5.03
C TRP A 214 -2.39 2.73 5.73
N ALA A 215 -1.98 1.48 5.61
CA ALA A 215 -2.66 0.36 6.26
C ALA A 215 -2.68 0.50 7.79
N GLN A 216 -1.57 0.96 8.38
CA GLN A 216 -1.50 1.24 9.81
C GLN A 216 -2.51 2.30 10.25
N LYS A 217 -2.70 3.37 9.46
CA LYS A 217 -3.70 4.41 9.76
C LYS A 217 -5.14 3.89 9.63
N VAL A 218 -5.40 3.02 8.64
CA VAL A 218 -6.71 2.38 8.48
C VAL A 218 -7.02 1.45 9.66
N VAL A 219 -6.13 0.48 9.92
CA VAL A 219 -6.33 -0.52 10.98
C VAL A 219 -6.34 0.12 12.37
N GLY A 220 -5.52 1.16 12.56
CA GLY A 220 -5.40 1.92 13.80
C GLY A 220 -6.40 3.07 13.94
N ASP A 221 -7.42 3.19 13.09
CA ASP A 221 -8.39 4.29 13.16
C ASP A 221 -9.01 4.43 14.54
N ARG A 222 -9.06 5.68 15.04
CA ARG A 222 -9.50 5.98 16.41
C ARG A 222 -10.95 5.57 16.65
N LYS A 223 -11.86 5.78 15.67
CA LYS A 223 -13.27 5.44 15.83
C LYS A 223 -13.49 3.94 15.78
N LEU A 224 -12.78 3.21 14.88
CA LEU A 224 -12.79 1.74 14.85
C LEU A 224 -12.31 1.17 16.19
N ARG A 225 -11.20 1.70 16.74
CA ARG A 225 -10.69 1.27 18.05
C ARG A 225 -11.68 1.56 19.19
N LYS A 226 -12.29 2.77 19.20
CA LYS A 226 -13.29 3.15 20.21
C LYS A 226 -14.52 2.23 20.19
N LYS A 227 -14.91 1.76 19.00
CA LYS A 227 -16.01 0.79 18.81
C LYS A 227 -15.56 -0.66 18.99
N LYS A 228 -14.29 -0.91 19.37
CA LYS A 228 -13.71 -2.26 19.53
C LYS A 228 -13.90 -3.13 18.29
N ALA A 229 -13.77 -2.53 17.09
CA ALA A 229 -13.92 -3.25 15.84
C ALA A 229 -12.97 -4.46 15.78
N GLY A 230 -13.52 -5.64 15.52
CA GLY A 230 -12.77 -6.89 15.34
C GLY A 230 -11.94 -6.92 14.05
N ALA A 231 -11.15 -7.96 13.87
CA ALA A 231 -10.24 -8.10 12.73
C ALA A 231 -10.99 -8.07 11.38
N ALA A 232 -12.13 -8.76 11.26
CA ALA A 232 -12.93 -8.78 10.04
C ALA A 232 -13.43 -7.38 9.65
N THR A 233 -13.96 -6.60 10.62
CA THR A 233 -14.39 -5.21 10.37
C THR A 233 -13.23 -4.32 9.94
N ARG A 234 -12.03 -4.52 10.51
CA ARG A 234 -10.82 -3.76 10.13
C ARG A 234 -10.31 -4.16 8.74
N LEU A 235 -10.38 -5.46 8.38
CA LEU A 235 -10.11 -5.91 7.01
C LEU A 235 -11.08 -5.27 6.02
N LEU A 236 -12.38 -5.22 6.36
CA LEU A 236 -13.38 -4.55 5.54
C LEU A 236 -13.10 -3.05 5.40
N ALA A 237 -12.63 -2.39 6.46
CA ALA A 237 -12.20 -0.99 6.36
C ALA A 237 -11.02 -0.81 5.40
N VAL A 238 -10.01 -1.69 5.45
CA VAL A 238 -8.88 -1.66 4.51
C VAL A 238 -9.36 -1.91 3.08
N TYR A 239 -10.24 -2.89 2.89
CA TYR A 239 -10.75 -3.24 1.57
C TYR A 239 -11.56 -2.10 0.95
N THR A 240 -12.50 -1.52 1.71
CA THR A 240 -13.31 -0.39 1.25
C THR A 240 -12.46 0.85 0.95
N ALA A 241 -11.45 1.16 1.77
CA ALA A 241 -10.52 2.24 1.50
C ALA A 241 -9.73 2.01 0.20
N ALA A 242 -9.20 0.79 -0.02
CA ALA A 242 -8.40 0.48 -1.21
C ALA A 242 -9.22 0.49 -2.52
N HIS A 243 -10.53 0.18 -2.42
CA HIS A 243 -11.44 0.06 -3.56
C HIS A 243 -12.51 1.17 -3.58
N SER A 244 -12.09 2.39 -3.29
CA SER A 244 -12.94 3.57 -3.39
C SER A 244 -12.41 4.56 -4.42
N HIS A 245 -13.33 5.28 -5.04
CA HIS A 245 -13.07 6.40 -5.93
C HIS A 245 -12.60 7.66 -5.16
N PRO A 246 -12.10 8.69 -5.86
CA PRO A 246 -11.72 9.95 -5.23
C PRO A 246 -12.84 10.64 -4.46
N ASP A 247 -14.10 10.47 -4.87
CA ASP A 247 -15.28 11.01 -4.20
C ASP A 247 -15.76 10.14 -3.02
N GLY A 248 -15.07 9.03 -2.76
CA GLY A 248 -15.38 8.08 -1.69
C GLY A 248 -16.36 6.98 -2.06
N ARG A 249 -16.96 6.97 -3.26
CA ARG A 249 -17.84 5.87 -3.69
C ARG A 249 -17.06 4.56 -3.73
N LEU A 250 -17.69 3.49 -3.28
CA LEU A 250 -17.15 2.14 -3.40
C LEU A 250 -17.45 1.59 -4.80
N GLY A 251 -16.47 0.95 -5.42
CA GLY A 251 -16.71 0.37 -6.74
C GLY A 251 -15.49 -0.30 -7.36
N GLY A 252 -15.68 -0.92 -8.52
CA GLY A 252 -14.65 -1.42 -9.41
C GLY A 252 -14.45 -0.47 -10.60
N ALA A 253 -13.32 -0.61 -11.29
CA ALA A 253 -13.05 0.10 -12.53
C ALA A 253 -13.76 -0.63 -13.69
N GLY A 254 -14.99 -0.21 -14.07
CA GLY A 254 -15.73 -0.78 -15.20
C GLY A 254 -17.15 -0.24 -15.32
N GLU A 255 -17.78 -0.44 -16.46
CA GLU A 255 -19.17 0.00 -16.73
C GLU A 255 -20.21 -0.64 -15.78
N ASP A 256 -19.93 -1.84 -15.23
CA ASP A 256 -20.68 -2.50 -14.15
C ASP A 256 -20.24 -2.09 -12.74
N GLY A 257 -19.44 -1.04 -12.61
CA GLY A 257 -18.62 -0.67 -11.44
C GLY A 257 -19.38 -0.13 -10.22
N ASP A 258 -20.70 -0.32 -10.12
CA ASP A 258 -21.46 0.13 -8.97
C ASP A 258 -21.40 -0.87 -7.81
N GLY A 259 -20.37 -0.73 -6.97
CA GLY A 259 -20.16 -1.52 -5.75
C GLY A 259 -19.14 -2.66 -5.89
N LEU A 260 -18.83 -3.28 -4.76
CA LEU A 260 -17.84 -4.36 -4.61
C LEU A 260 -18.57 -5.71 -4.53
N SER A 261 -18.08 -6.75 -5.20
CA SER A 261 -18.66 -8.11 -5.10
C SER A 261 -18.64 -8.60 -3.64
N LEU A 262 -19.78 -9.02 -3.11
CA LEU A 262 -19.88 -9.56 -1.74
C LEU A 262 -19.01 -10.80 -1.55
N ASP A 263 -18.95 -11.69 -2.55
CA ASP A 263 -18.10 -12.89 -2.46
C ASP A 263 -16.61 -12.53 -2.34
N THR A 264 -16.16 -11.54 -3.12
CA THR A 264 -14.77 -11.09 -3.05
C THR A 264 -14.45 -10.40 -1.72
N VAL A 265 -15.36 -9.54 -1.25
CA VAL A 265 -15.26 -8.87 0.05
C VAL A 265 -15.23 -9.89 1.18
N ALA A 266 -16.19 -10.82 1.20
CA ALA A 266 -16.30 -11.88 2.19
C ALA A 266 -15.05 -12.75 2.20
N SER A 267 -14.62 -13.20 1.01
CA SER A 267 -13.40 -13.99 0.86
C SER A 267 -12.16 -13.24 1.41
N PHE A 268 -12.01 -11.93 1.17
CA PHE A 268 -10.90 -11.15 1.70
C PHE A 268 -11.00 -10.94 3.22
N CYS A 269 -12.20 -10.67 3.74
CA CYS A 269 -12.42 -10.37 5.16
C CYS A 269 -12.50 -11.60 6.07
N ALA A 270 -12.46 -12.82 5.49
CA ALA A 270 -12.71 -14.08 6.20
C ALA A 270 -14.10 -14.11 6.86
N LEU A 271 -15.11 -13.75 6.08
CA LEU A 271 -16.53 -13.69 6.45
C LEU A 271 -17.38 -14.59 5.55
N GLY A 272 -18.60 -14.94 6.01
CA GLY A 272 -19.66 -15.35 5.12
C GLY A 272 -20.18 -14.13 4.33
N PRO A 273 -20.68 -14.31 3.09
CA PRO A 273 -21.28 -13.19 2.33
C PRO A 273 -22.45 -12.52 3.07
N GLU A 274 -23.20 -13.28 3.86
CA GLU A 274 -24.31 -12.83 4.71
C GLU A 274 -23.86 -11.93 5.86
N ASP A 275 -22.64 -12.11 6.37
CA ASP A 275 -22.10 -11.35 7.49
C ASP A 275 -21.56 -9.97 7.07
N VAL A 276 -21.30 -9.78 5.76
CA VAL A 276 -20.74 -8.52 5.24
C VAL A 276 -21.63 -7.32 5.59
N ALA A 277 -22.96 -7.51 5.57
CA ALA A 277 -23.93 -6.46 5.89
C ALA A 277 -23.78 -5.97 7.34
N GLU A 278 -23.62 -6.88 8.31
CA GLU A 278 -23.41 -6.55 9.71
C GLU A 278 -22.12 -5.73 9.87
N HIS A 279 -21.01 -6.23 9.31
CA HIS A 279 -19.72 -5.54 9.39
C HIS A 279 -19.71 -4.19 8.68
N ALA A 280 -20.44 -4.03 7.57
CA ALA A 280 -20.64 -2.74 6.90
C ALA A 280 -21.44 -1.77 7.81
N GLY A 281 -22.48 -2.26 8.51
CA GLY A 281 -23.20 -1.50 9.52
C GLY A 281 -22.32 -1.03 10.68
N LEU A 282 -21.38 -1.86 11.14
CA LEU A 282 -20.38 -1.46 12.13
C LEU A 282 -19.47 -0.34 11.60
N LEU A 283 -19.09 -0.39 10.32
CA LEU A 283 -18.31 0.68 9.68
C LEU A 283 -19.11 1.99 9.58
N VAL A 284 -20.41 1.94 9.29
CA VAL A 284 -21.29 3.12 9.31
C VAL A 284 -21.36 3.69 10.74
N THR A 285 -21.60 2.84 11.74
CA THR A 285 -21.63 3.23 13.15
C THR A 285 -20.32 3.85 13.66
N ALA A 286 -19.18 3.44 13.07
CA ALA A 286 -17.87 4.00 13.35
C ALA A 286 -17.56 5.25 12.51
N ASP A 287 -18.52 5.73 11.70
CA ASP A 287 -18.32 6.85 10.77
C ASP A 287 -17.09 6.61 9.84
N TRP A 288 -16.90 5.37 9.44
CA TRP A 288 -15.96 4.96 8.39
C TRP A 288 -16.63 5.02 7.01
N LEU A 289 -17.83 4.47 6.91
CA LEU A 289 -18.73 4.65 5.78
C LEU A 289 -19.81 5.69 6.16
N ALA A 290 -20.17 6.55 5.23
CA ALA A 290 -21.31 7.44 5.38
C ALA A 290 -22.63 6.67 5.20
N GLU A 291 -22.61 5.69 4.28
CA GLU A 291 -23.73 4.81 3.94
C GLU A 291 -23.18 3.48 3.40
N ALA A 292 -23.97 2.41 3.55
CA ALA A 292 -23.67 1.10 3.00
C ALA A 292 -24.97 0.37 2.65
N ASP A 293 -24.96 -0.34 1.52
CA ASP A 293 -26.00 -1.24 1.07
C ASP A 293 -25.37 -2.51 0.48
N THR A 294 -25.98 -3.67 0.76
CA THR A 294 -25.49 -4.99 0.31
C THR A 294 -26.45 -5.68 -0.65
N ALA A 295 -27.43 -4.96 -1.19
CA ALA A 295 -28.40 -5.53 -2.11
C ALA A 295 -27.78 -6.01 -3.43
N GLY A 296 -28.34 -7.05 -4.02
CA GLY A 296 -27.94 -7.56 -5.33
C GLY A 296 -26.54 -8.19 -5.37
N GLY A 297 -26.04 -8.75 -4.25
CA GLY A 297 -24.75 -9.41 -4.19
C GLY A 297 -23.55 -8.44 -4.25
N ARG A 298 -23.77 -7.15 -3.99
CA ARG A 298 -22.74 -6.12 -4.04
C ARG A 298 -22.77 -5.22 -2.80
N LEU A 299 -21.61 -4.88 -2.26
CA LEU A 299 -21.46 -3.84 -1.27
C LEU A 299 -21.31 -2.49 -1.97
N ARG A 300 -22.35 -1.66 -1.89
CA ARG A 300 -22.37 -0.26 -2.33
C ARG A 300 -22.23 0.65 -1.13
N GLY A 301 -21.78 1.86 -1.34
CA GLY A 301 -21.67 2.85 -0.28
C GLY A 301 -20.63 3.92 -0.59
N ARG A 302 -20.38 4.73 0.41
CA ARG A 302 -19.45 5.85 0.32
C ARG A 302 -18.63 5.96 1.61
N LEU A 303 -17.34 6.22 1.48
CA LEU A 303 -16.48 6.58 2.61
C LEU A 303 -16.99 7.89 3.27
N ALA A 304 -16.94 7.95 4.58
CA ALA A 304 -17.17 9.20 5.29
C ALA A 304 -16.11 10.24 4.92
N GLU A 305 -16.44 11.53 4.92
CA GLU A 305 -15.57 12.62 4.50
C GLU A 305 -14.19 12.58 5.18
N ARG A 306 -14.15 12.31 6.49
CA ARG A 306 -12.90 12.20 7.25
C ARG A 306 -11.98 11.06 6.79
N VAL A 307 -12.50 10.09 6.06
CA VAL A 307 -11.78 8.90 5.57
C VAL A 307 -11.25 9.10 4.16
N LEU A 308 -11.74 10.10 3.41
CA LEU A 308 -11.31 10.39 2.05
C LEU A 308 -9.78 10.49 1.86
N PRO A 309 -8.99 11.01 2.83
CA PRO A 309 -7.53 10.95 2.74
C PRO A 309 -6.95 9.55 2.56
N LEU A 310 -7.70 8.50 2.94
CA LEU A 310 -7.30 7.10 2.87
C LEU A 310 -7.84 6.38 1.62
N SER A 311 -8.62 7.05 0.76
CA SER A 311 -9.24 6.45 -0.42
C SER A 311 -8.23 5.89 -1.42
N GLY A 312 -8.63 4.83 -2.15
CA GLY A 312 -7.79 4.05 -3.07
C GLY A 312 -7.65 4.64 -4.47
N LEU A 313 -8.34 5.74 -4.78
CA LEU A 313 -8.22 6.43 -6.08
C LEU A 313 -8.46 5.50 -7.28
N LEU A 314 -9.55 4.72 -7.25
CA LEU A 314 -10.00 3.90 -8.39
C LEU A 314 -10.25 4.75 -9.62
#